data_cb4b740d7a3d3477c91e0ed7deb88f4f
#
_entry.id   cb4b740d7a3d3477c91e0ed7deb88f4f
#
_cell.length_a   1.000
_cell.length_b   1.000
_cell.length_c   1.000
_cell.angle_alpha   90.00
_cell.angle_beta   90.00
_cell.angle_gamma   90.00
#
_symmetry.space_group_name_H-M   'P 1'
#
loop_
_entity.id
_entity.type
_entity.pdbx_description
1 polymer ?
#
loop_
_entity_poly.entity_id
_entity_poly.type
_entity_poly.pdbx_seq_one_letter_code
_entity_poly.pdbx_strand_id
1 'polypeptide(L)'
;MSKKTFTDLEMLDLSKNKYVKNVTAKGITYTNEFKLQFIAEYENGKTSRAIFEDAGFDVDVIGIKRIESASLRWRAAYKDKGVLGLEDTRTLNSGRTLNRDLTVEEILAKKDAEIAYLKAKLELIKKLELQERQVISKKIPSSIIFNLIQNLIKNFNLKNMTRHLCKIANVSTSGYYKFLSNFKTRRIKEHKDLKSKEIILKAFNYRGYKKGSRSIKMILENKFHIIMNRKKIQRIMRKYNITCPIRKANPYKRIAKATKEHRVVPNRLNREFKQNTPGKVMLTDITYMPYGNNKIAYLSTIKDSSTNEILAYNLSNSLAIDIVTETINKLVKLKSFKLHKDAFIHSDQGSHYTSPIFQKLLKKNKLGQSMSRRGNCWDNAPQESFFGHMKDEIDYKSCRTIEELKILIDDYMDYYNNDRCQWNLKKLTPVQYRNQLLATS
;
A
#
# COMPACT_ATOMS: atom_id res chain seq x y z
N MET A 1 36.70 34.06 36.12
CA MET A 1 36.08 32.79 35.68
C MET A 1 36.83 31.62 36.31
N SER A 2 36.14 30.63 36.84
CA SER A 2 36.78 29.41 37.40
C SER A 2 37.45 28.65 36.26
N LYS A 3 38.75 28.34 36.42
CA LYS A 3 39.54 27.57 35.45
C LYS A 3 39.24 26.05 35.54
N LYS A 4 38.49 25.58 36.56
CA LYS A 4 38.16 24.16 36.77
C LYS A 4 37.10 23.73 35.76
N THR A 5 37.38 22.73 34.92
CA THR A 5 36.41 22.07 34.02
C THR A 5 35.89 20.81 34.70
N PHE A 6 34.65 20.46 34.44
CA PHE A 6 34.03 19.21 34.91
C PHE A 6 34.60 18.00 34.16
N THR A 7 34.86 16.93 34.85
CA THR A 7 35.18 15.62 34.29
C THR A 7 33.91 14.93 33.77
N ASP A 8 34.09 13.90 32.94
CA ASP A 8 32.93 13.16 32.39
C ASP A 8 32.07 12.49 33.47
N LEU A 9 32.71 12.01 34.57
CA LEU A 9 32.02 11.44 35.73
C LEU A 9 31.23 12.50 36.49
N GLU A 10 31.83 13.65 36.79
CA GLU A 10 31.13 14.79 37.42
C GLU A 10 29.95 15.30 36.57
N MET A 11 30.11 15.35 35.25
CA MET A 11 29.01 15.72 34.34
C MET A 11 27.88 14.72 34.38
N LEU A 12 28.18 13.42 34.42
CA LEU A 12 27.17 12.36 34.51
C LEU A 12 26.39 12.45 35.84
N ASP A 13 27.06 12.66 36.96
CA ASP A 13 26.42 12.75 38.27
C ASP A 13 25.57 14.04 38.39
N LEU A 14 26.08 15.17 37.94
CA LEU A 14 25.33 16.42 37.92
C LEU A 14 24.10 16.32 37.03
N SER A 15 24.15 15.56 35.91
CA SER A 15 23.03 15.39 35.01
C SER A 15 21.87 14.58 35.60
N LYS A 16 22.12 13.79 36.66
CA LYS A 16 21.07 13.00 37.36
C LYS A 16 20.17 13.88 38.23
N ASN A 17 20.62 15.08 38.61
CA ASN A 17 19.85 15.97 39.45
C ASN A 17 18.70 16.59 38.67
N LYS A 18 17.47 16.47 39.20
CA LYS A 18 16.21 16.96 38.58
C LYS A 18 16.21 18.46 38.25
N TYR A 19 17.02 19.24 38.93
CA TYR A 19 17.17 20.69 38.77
C TYR A 19 18.18 21.09 37.69
N VAL A 20 18.83 20.13 37.04
CA VAL A 20 19.79 20.37 35.98
C VAL A 20 19.16 20.14 34.63
N LYS A 21 19.18 21.15 33.75
CA LYS A 21 18.68 21.08 32.37
C LYS A 21 19.73 20.59 31.38
N ASN A 22 20.99 20.99 31.58
CA ASN A 22 22.12 20.59 30.75
C ASN A 22 23.46 20.86 31.49
N VAL A 23 24.43 19.96 31.29
CA VAL A 23 25.80 20.11 31.79
C VAL A 23 26.78 20.09 30.63
N THR A 24 27.77 20.93 30.68
CA THR A 24 28.90 20.96 29.75
C THR A 24 30.20 21.00 30.57
N ALA A 25 31.33 20.65 29.98
CA ALA A 25 32.64 20.72 30.68
C ALA A 25 32.94 22.08 31.32
N LYS A 26 32.29 23.16 30.86
CA LYS A 26 32.52 24.53 31.33
C LYS A 26 31.42 25.12 32.19
N GLY A 27 30.24 24.49 32.28
CA GLY A 27 29.15 25.09 33.03
C GLY A 27 27.87 24.23 33.10
N ILE A 28 26.99 24.62 34.02
CA ILE A 28 25.68 23.99 34.26
C ILE A 28 24.57 24.94 33.86
N THR A 29 23.53 24.42 33.24
CA THR A 29 22.28 25.13 32.99
C THR A 29 21.22 24.54 33.91
N TYR A 30 20.64 25.34 34.77
CA TYR A 30 19.62 24.94 35.73
C TYR A 30 18.22 25.11 35.17
N THR A 31 17.27 24.35 35.73
CA THR A 31 15.84 24.47 35.37
C THR A 31 15.25 25.79 35.89
N ASN A 32 14.17 26.25 35.26
CA ASN A 32 13.49 27.46 35.74
C ASN A 32 12.84 27.24 37.12
N GLU A 33 12.40 26.01 37.41
CA GLU A 33 11.89 25.61 38.72
C GLU A 33 12.92 25.82 39.83
N PHE A 34 14.14 25.38 39.62
CA PHE A 34 15.20 25.57 40.59
C PHE A 34 15.55 27.06 40.81
N LYS A 35 15.57 27.86 39.75
CA LYS A 35 15.83 29.31 39.88
C LYS A 35 14.75 30.01 40.68
N LEU A 36 13.46 29.64 40.51
CA LEU A 36 12.37 30.15 41.28
C LEU A 36 12.44 29.73 42.74
N GLN A 37 12.67 28.46 43.00
CA GLN A 37 12.87 27.94 44.36
C GLN A 37 14.06 28.63 45.05
N PHE A 38 15.17 28.81 44.32
CA PHE A 38 16.36 29.50 44.84
C PHE A 38 16.02 30.91 45.28
N ILE A 39 15.27 31.70 44.49
CA ILE A 39 14.89 33.08 44.85
C ILE A 39 14.01 33.07 46.10
N ALA A 40 13.01 32.20 46.14
CA ALA A 40 12.09 32.13 47.30
C ALA A 40 12.82 31.77 48.60
N GLU A 41 13.71 30.81 48.57
CA GLU A 41 14.48 30.39 49.75
C GLU A 41 15.54 31.45 50.15
N TYR A 42 16.13 32.14 49.16
CA TYR A 42 17.07 33.23 49.40
C TYR A 42 16.40 34.44 50.08
N GLU A 43 15.18 34.79 49.63
CA GLU A 43 14.34 35.86 50.27
C GLU A 43 13.95 35.49 51.71
N ASN A 44 13.81 34.19 51.98
CA ASN A 44 13.58 33.67 53.35
C ASN A 44 14.86 33.59 54.20
N GLY A 45 15.98 34.17 53.75
CA GLY A 45 17.20 34.34 54.53
C GLY A 45 18.20 33.17 54.43
N LYS A 46 17.99 32.14 53.59
CA LYS A 46 18.96 31.08 53.43
C LYS A 46 20.17 31.53 52.59
N THR A 47 21.33 30.98 52.92
CA THR A 47 22.55 31.25 52.13
C THR A 47 22.52 30.50 50.79
N SER A 48 23.16 31.08 49.76
CA SER A 48 23.24 30.44 48.45
C SER A 48 23.84 29.05 48.49
N ARG A 49 24.80 28.82 49.40
CA ARG A 49 25.43 27.50 49.63
C ARG A 49 24.41 26.47 50.14
N ALA A 50 23.69 26.82 51.20
CA ALA A 50 22.69 25.94 51.82
C ALA A 50 21.58 25.55 50.83
N ILE A 51 21.11 26.51 50.03
CA ILE A 51 20.06 26.24 49.00
C ILE A 51 20.53 25.21 47.94
N PHE A 52 21.79 25.27 47.54
CA PHE A 52 22.34 24.29 46.61
C PHE A 52 22.53 22.93 47.26
N GLU A 53 23.01 22.86 48.51
CA GLU A 53 23.16 21.64 49.28
C GLU A 53 21.79 20.95 49.51
N ASP A 54 20.76 21.71 49.91
CA ASP A 54 19.40 21.22 50.11
C ASP A 54 18.76 20.70 48.79
N ALA A 55 19.17 21.28 47.68
CA ALA A 55 18.76 20.82 46.36
C ALA A 55 19.53 19.58 45.82
N GLY A 56 20.42 19.01 46.68
CA GLY A 56 21.19 17.80 46.34
C GLY A 56 22.39 18.05 45.43
N PHE A 57 22.93 19.27 45.43
CA PHE A 57 24.15 19.57 44.67
C PHE A 57 25.39 19.44 45.56
N ASP A 58 26.40 18.80 45.04
CA ASP A 58 27.75 18.80 45.66
C ASP A 58 28.40 20.16 45.36
N VAL A 59 28.57 20.95 46.44
CA VAL A 59 29.12 22.29 46.36
C VAL A 59 30.60 22.28 46.01
N ASP A 60 31.33 21.23 46.40
CA ASP A 60 32.76 21.10 46.10
C ASP A 60 33.02 20.76 44.66
N VAL A 61 32.11 19.97 44.04
CA VAL A 61 32.15 19.68 42.63
C VAL A 61 31.79 20.92 41.79
N ILE A 62 30.70 21.62 42.12
CA ILE A 62 30.28 22.84 41.39
C ILE A 62 31.29 23.98 41.59
N GLY A 63 31.74 24.16 42.80
CA GLY A 63 32.59 25.24 43.23
C GLY A 63 31.82 26.50 43.66
N ILE A 64 32.12 27.00 44.88
CA ILE A 64 31.42 28.13 45.51
C ILE A 64 31.32 29.37 44.64
N LYS A 65 32.37 29.75 43.87
CA LYS A 65 32.36 30.89 42.96
C LYS A 65 31.32 30.79 41.84
N ARG A 66 31.02 29.54 41.36
CA ARG A 66 29.98 29.35 40.33
C ARG A 66 28.60 29.53 40.96
N ILE A 67 28.40 29.04 42.17
CA ILE A 67 27.14 29.21 42.90
C ILE A 67 26.88 30.69 43.18
N GLU A 68 27.85 31.43 43.69
CA GLU A 68 27.72 32.87 43.93
C GLU A 68 27.44 33.64 42.65
N SER A 69 28.13 33.33 41.56
CA SER A 69 27.90 33.96 40.23
C SER A 69 26.54 33.66 39.70
N ALA A 70 25.98 32.46 39.89
CA ALA A 70 24.63 32.10 39.51
C ALA A 70 23.59 32.83 40.36
N SER A 71 23.77 32.85 41.67
CA SER A 71 22.96 33.58 42.63
C SER A 71 22.88 35.09 42.31
N LEU A 72 24.00 35.72 42.07
CA LEU A 72 24.05 37.15 41.74
C LEU A 72 23.27 37.48 40.44
N ARG A 73 23.46 36.65 39.42
CA ARG A 73 22.73 36.79 38.15
C ARG A 73 21.23 36.58 38.28
N TRP A 74 20.80 35.57 39.03
CA TRP A 74 19.36 35.29 39.18
C TRP A 74 18.67 36.34 40.01
N ARG A 75 19.25 36.80 41.09
CA ARG A 75 18.73 37.90 41.90
C ARG A 75 18.59 39.20 41.11
N ALA A 76 19.64 39.55 40.34
CA ALA A 76 19.59 40.74 39.47
C ALA A 76 18.50 40.62 38.40
N ALA A 77 18.39 39.46 37.76
CA ALA A 77 17.36 39.21 36.74
C ALA A 77 15.95 39.21 37.31
N TYR A 78 15.75 38.69 38.52
CA TYR A 78 14.49 38.68 39.23
C TYR A 78 14.10 40.10 39.67
N LYS A 79 15.03 40.88 40.17
CA LYS A 79 14.80 42.29 40.56
C LYS A 79 14.42 43.15 39.36
N ASP A 80 15.00 42.89 38.17
CA ASP A 80 14.74 43.69 36.94
C ASP A 80 13.40 43.33 36.26
N LYS A 81 13.07 42.05 36.15
CA LYS A 81 11.96 41.54 35.33
C LYS A 81 11.07 40.51 36.02
N GLY A 82 11.19 40.36 37.34
CA GLY A 82 10.42 39.35 38.08
C GLY A 82 10.67 37.94 37.59
N VAL A 83 9.65 37.09 37.66
CA VAL A 83 9.70 35.69 37.23
C VAL A 83 10.13 35.55 35.78
N LEU A 84 9.71 36.43 34.89
CA LEU A 84 10.08 36.44 33.47
C LEU A 84 11.58 36.64 33.24
N GLY A 85 12.27 37.31 34.16
CA GLY A 85 13.73 37.50 34.09
C GLY A 85 14.55 36.22 34.31
N LEU A 86 13.97 35.20 34.92
CA LEU A 86 14.61 33.92 35.18
C LEU A 86 14.52 32.95 33.99
N GLU A 87 13.70 33.25 32.99
CA GLU A 87 13.61 32.44 31.76
C GLU A 87 14.91 32.56 30.93
N ASP A 88 15.28 31.46 30.27
CA ASP A 88 16.49 31.43 29.41
C ASP A 88 16.23 32.13 28.08
N THR A 89 16.45 33.42 28.01
CA THR A 89 16.23 34.26 26.82
C THR A 89 17.38 34.17 25.80
N ARG A 90 18.44 33.41 26.09
CA ARG A 90 19.61 33.27 25.19
C ARG A 90 19.29 32.72 23.82
N THR A 91 18.22 31.95 23.67
CA THR A 91 17.75 31.43 22.38
C THR A 91 16.96 32.45 21.56
N LEU A 92 16.43 33.49 22.18
CA LEU A 92 15.63 34.56 21.55
C LEU A 92 16.50 35.74 21.06
N ASN A 93 17.67 35.96 21.69
CA ASN A 93 18.54 37.12 21.45
C ASN A 93 19.93 36.72 20.91
N SER A 94 20.01 35.88 19.89
CA SER A 94 21.28 35.54 19.23
C SER A 94 21.69 36.56 18.14
N GLY A 95 21.54 37.84 18.42
CA GLY A 95 21.98 38.92 17.55
C GLY A 95 22.81 39.94 18.34
N ARG A 96 23.85 40.56 17.70
CA ARG A 96 24.61 41.65 18.27
C ARG A 96 23.63 42.82 18.47
N THR A 97 23.39 43.23 19.72
CA THR A 97 22.58 44.41 20.01
C THR A 97 23.18 45.63 19.37
N LEU A 98 22.41 46.36 18.58
CA LEU A 98 22.81 47.65 18.05
C LEU A 98 22.93 48.64 19.21
N ASN A 99 24.11 49.29 19.36
CA ASN A 99 24.34 50.28 20.38
C ASN A 99 23.78 51.66 20.05
N ARG A 100 22.72 51.73 19.22
CA ARG A 100 22.02 52.98 18.84
C ARG A 100 20.53 52.78 18.89
N ASP A 101 19.79 53.85 19.10
CA ASP A 101 18.33 53.83 18.97
C ASP A 101 17.94 53.57 17.49
N LEU A 102 16.93 52.74 17.31
CA LEU A 102 16.40 52.42 15.98
C LEU A 102 15.68 53.65 15.40
N THR A 103 15.86 53.90 14.13
CA THR A 103 15.08 54.93 13.41
C THR A 103 13.61 54.49 13.31
N VAL A 104 12.69 55.43 13.11
CA VAL A 104 11.27 55.14 12.94
C VAL A 104 11.01 54.17 11.80
N GLU A 105 11.76 54.30 10.69
CA GLU A 105 11.67 53.40 9.54
C GLU A 105 12.12 51.99 9.89
N GLU A 106 13.19 51.83 10.69
CA GLU A 106 13.67 50.50 11.15
C GLU A 106 12.66 49.83 12.13
N ILE A 107 11.97 50.65 12.96
CA ILE A 107 10.91 50.16 13.85
C ILE A 107 9.72 49.70 13.02
N LEU A 108 9.29 50.45 12.01
CA LEU A 108 8.21 50.10 11.10
C LEU A 108 8.55 48.80 10.34
N ALA A 109 9.73 48.71 9.73
CA ALA A 109 10.16 47.48 9.04
C ALA A 109 10.21 46.26 9.96
N LYS A 110 10.60 46.42 11.22
CA LYS A 110 10.57 45.35 12.24
C LYS A 110 9.13 44.91 12.55
N LYS A 111 8.20 45.85 12.68
CA LYS A 111 6.79 45.57 12.92
C LYS A 111 6.14 44.91 11.71
N ASP A 112 6.44 45.33 10.51
CA ASP A 112 5.92 44.69 9.29
C ASP A 112 6.42 43.26 9.14
N ALA A 113 7.69 42.99 9.45
CA ALA A 113 8.22 41.63 9.48
C ALA A 113 7.57 40.75 10.55
N GLU A 114 7.26 41.32 11.74
CA GLU A 114 6.52 40.63 12.81
C GLU A 114 5.08 40.30 12.38
N ILE A 115 4.40 41.24 11.74
CA ILE A 115 3.04 41.04 11.20
C ILE A 115 3.05 39.96 10.12
N ALA A 116 4.01 39.98 9.20
CA ALA A 116 4.15 38.96 8.15
C ALA A 116 4.37 37.56 8.77
N TYR A 117 5.21 37.46 9.78
CA TYR A 117 5.46 36.20 10.50
C TYR A 117 4.20 35.68 11.21
N LEU A 118 3.47 36.56 11.92
CA LEU A 118 2.24 36.18 12.63
C LEU A 118 1.14 35.72 11.66
N LYS A 119 0.99 36.39 10.51
CA LYS A 119 0.07 35.97 9.44
C LYS A 119 0.45 34.58 8.89
N ALA A 120 1.74 34.36 8.61
CA ALA A 120 2.23 33.07 8.12
C ALA A 120 2.05 31.96 9.17
N LYS A 121 2.28 32.25 10.45
CA LYS A 121 2.05 31.31 11.56
C LYS A 121 0.57 30.91 11.65
N LEU A 122 -0.34 31.86 11.58
CA LEU A 122 -1.79 31.62 11.62
C LEU A 122 -2.23 30.76 10.42
N GLU A 123 -1.74 31.08 9.23
CA GLU A 123 -2.07 30.32 8.02
C GLU A 123 -1.54 28.90 8.06
N LEU A 124 -0.31 28.70 8.61
CA LEU A 124 0.25 27.36 8.80
C LEU A 124 -0.63 26.51 9.73
N ILE A 125 -1.03 27.06 10.88
CA ILE A 125 -1.88 26.35 11.86
C ILE A 125 -3.21 25.99 11.22
N LYS A 126 -3.90 26.94 10.57
CA LYS A 126 -5.17 26.68 9.87
C LYS A 126 -5.06 25.58 8.82
N LYS A 127 -3.99 25.58 8.02
CA LYS A 127 -3.79 24.57 6.99
C LYS A 127 -3.44 23.20 7.57
N LEU A 128 -2.71 23.12 8.67
CA LEU A 128 -2.44 21.87 9.38
C LEU A 128 -3.73 21.29 9.99
N GLU A 129 -4.54 22.09 10.66
CA GLU A 129 -5.83 21.65 11.21
C GLU A 129 -6.80 21.15 10.14
N LEU A 130 -6.90 21.85 9.00
CA LEU A 130 -7.73 21.40 7.87
C LEU A 130 -7.26 20.05 7.32
N GLN A 131 -5.95 19.83 7.23
CA GLN A 131 -5.41 18.56 6.77
C GLN A 131 -5.57 17.43 7.80
N GLU A 132 -5.47 17.73 9.08
CA GLU A 132 -5.76 16.74 10.15
C GLU A 132 -7.23 16.30 10.13
N ARG A 133 -8.17 17.21 9.90
CA ARG A 133 -9.60 16.88 9.76
C ARG A 133 -9.90 16.01 8.54
N GLN A 134 -9.14 16.16 7.43
CA GLN A 134 -9.31 15.37 6.20
C GLN A 134 -8.66 13.99 6.29
N VAL A 135 -7.68 13.80 7.17
CA VAL A 135 -6.93 12.54 7.34
C VAL A 135 -7.43 11.83 8.59
N ILE A 136 -8.55 11.09 8.46
CA ILE A 136 -9.01 10.19 9.50
C ILE A 136 -7.90 9.18 9.81
N SER A 137 -7.22 9.35 10.97
CA SER A 137 -6.25 8.42 11.58
C SER A 137 -4.82 8.31 11.02
N LYS A 138 -4.30 9.19 10.15
CA LYS A 138 -2.89 9.11 9.72
C LYS A 138 -2.17 10.45 9.83
N LYS A 139 -0.96 10.41 10.46
CA LYS A 139 -0.03 11.54 10.56
C LYS A 139 0.20 12.19 9.18
N ILE A 140 0.07 13.51 9.07
CA ILE A 140 0.32 14.25 7.82
C ILE A 140 1.76 13.95 7.34
N PRO A 141 1.97 13.57 6.07
CA PRO A 141 3.30 13.32 5.55
C PRO A 141 4.19 14.56 5.63
N SER A 142 5.40 14.43 6.16
CA SER A 142 6.34 15.56 6.32
C SER A 142 6.62 16.31 5.01
N SER A 143 6.52 15.66 3.86
CA SER A 143 6.67 16.30 2.55
C SER A 143 5.60 17.35 2.25
N ILE A 144 4.37 17.14 2.73
CA ILE A 144 3.27 18.10 2.59
C ILE A 144 3.57 19.32 3.48
N ILE A 145 3.97 19.05 4.73
CA ILE A 145 4.33 20.10 5.68
C ILE A 145 5.50 20.95 5.14
N PHE A 146 6.53 20.32 4.58
CA PHE A 146 7.67 21.03 3.99
C PHE A 146 7.27 21.92 2.80
N ASN A 147 6.35 21.45 1.95
CA ASN A 147 5.81 22.27 0.87
C ASN A 147 5.00 23.48 1.40
N LEU A 148 4.20 23.27 2.45
CA LEU A 148 3.46 24.37 3.09
C LEU A 148 4.41 25.41 3.66
N ILE A 149 5.45 25.00 4.40
CA ILE A 149 6.47 25.90 4.94
C ILE A 149 7.17 26.67 3.82
N GLN A 150 7.55 26.00 2.73
CA GLN A 150 8.21 26.64 1.59
C GLN A 150 7.32 27.69 0.93
N ASN A 151 6.03 27.38 0.74
CA ASN A 151 5.08 28.32 0.16
C ASN A 151 4.86 29.54 1.06
N LEU A 152 4.74 29.34 2.38
CA LEU A 152 4.59 30.43 3.34
C LEU A 152 5.82 31.34 3.38
N ILE A 153 7.03 30.76 3.38
CA ILE A 153 8.28 31.55 3.33
C ILE A 153 8.32 32.42 2.07
N LYS A 154 7.89 31.89 0.92
CA LYS A 154 7.85 32.65 -0.35
C LYS A 154 6.75 33.71 -0.36
N ASN A 155 5.52 33.35 0.04
CA ASN A 155 4.36 34.23 -0.03
C ASN A 155 4.48 35.46 0.90
N PHE A 156 5.08 35.25 2.08
CA PHE A 156 5.26 36.30 3.08
C PHE A 156 6.69 36.87 3.12
N ASN A 157 7.55 36.50 2.15
CA ASN A 157 8.95 36.92 2.05
C ASN A 157 9.74 36.84 3.37
N LEU A 158 9.57 35.74 4.10
CA LEU A 158 10.13 35.54 5.44
C LEU A 158 11.62 35.24 5.37
N LYS A 159 12.44 36.06 6.03
CA LYS A 159 13.90 35.83 6.18
C LYS A 159 14.18 35.13 7.52
N ASN A 160 15.02 34.09 7.51
CA ASN A 160 15.52 33.36 8.69
C ASN A 160 14.44 32.71 9.60
N MET A 161 13.17 32.57 9.15
CA MET A 161 12.06 32.04 9.95
C MET A 161 11.83 30.54 9.79
N THR A 162 12.61 29.85 8.95
CA THR A 162 12.46 28.42 8.67
C THR A 162 12.47 27.56 9.95
N ARG A 163 13.38 27.85 10.88
CA ARG A 163 13.49 27.10 12.15
C ARG A 163 12.23 27.22 13.00
N HIS A 164 11.66 28.39 13.08
CA HIS A 164 10.43 28.64 13.85
C HIS A 164 9.20 27.96 13.24
N LEU A 165 9.04 28.04 11.91
CA LEU A 165 7.95 27.36 11.21
C LEU A 165 8.06 25.84 11.30
N CYS A 166 9.27 25.28 11.19
CA CYS A 166 9.51 23.85 11.40
C CYS A 166 9.17 23.40 12.82
N LYS A 167 9.50 24.21 13.85
CA LYS A 167 9.17 23.94 15.25
C LYS A 167 7.66 23.93 15.47
N ILE A 168 6.91 24.90 14.92
CA ILE A 168 5.44 24.96 15.01
C ILE A 168 4.81 23.73 14.36
N ALA A 169 5.31 23.32 13.21
CA ALA A 169 4.78 22.16 12.47
C ALA A 169 5.34 20.81 12.96
N ASN A 170 6.11 20.79 14.04
CA ASN A 170 6.73 19.60 14.64
C ASN A 170 7.53 18.76 13.61
N VAL A 171 8.33 19.41 12.77
CA VAL A 171 9.20 18.78 11.77
C VAL A 171 10.65 19.24 11.92
N SER A 172 11.61 18.38 11.49
CA SER A 172 13.02 18.71 11.60
C SER A 172 13.46 19.69 10.50
N THR A 173 14.29 20.69 10.89
CA THR A 173 14.88 21.65 9.95
C THR A 173 15.85 20.97 8.97
N SER A 174 16.62 19.99 9.42
CA SER A 174 17.51 19.20 8.55
C SER A 174 16.71 18.42 7.49
N GLY A 175 15.56 17.85 7.89
CA GLY A 175 14.61 17.20 6.98
C GLY A 175 14.08 18.18 5.92
N TYR A 176 13.77 19.41 6.31
CA TYR A 176 13.32 20.46 5.39
C TYR A 176 14.39 20.81 4.36
N TYR A 177 15.62 21.07 4.77
CA TYR A 177 16.70 21.39 3.82
C TYR A 177 17.06 20.23 2.91
N LYS A 178 17.06 18.98 3.43
CA LYS A 178 17.21 17.77 2.62
C LYS A 178 16.06 17.61 1.62
N PHE A 179 14.85 17.99 2.01
CA PHE A 179 13.72 18.02 1.10
C PHE A 179 13.92 19.04 -0.01
N LEU A 180 14.45 20.23 0.23
CA LEU A 180 14.74 21.24 -0.77
C LEU A 180 15.87 20.79 -1.72
N SER A 181 17.00 20.30 -1.19
CA SER A 181 18.15 19.87 -2.00
C SER A 181 17.79 18.71 -2.95
N ASN A 182 16.88 17.83 -2.56
CA ASN A 182 16.40 16.72 -3.36
C ASN A 182 15.31 17.09 -4.40
N PHE A 183 15.02 18.37 -4.61
CA PHE A 183 13.94 18.80 -5.51
C PHE A 183 14.15 18.33 -6.96
N LYS A 184 15.36 18.50 -7.51
CA LYS A 184 15.70 18.04 -8.88
C LYS A 184 15.54 16.53 -9.01
N THR A 185 16.04 15.77 -8.04
CA THR A 185 15.95 14.29 -8.01
C THR A 185 14.49 13.82 -7.95
N ARG A 186 13.64 14.50 -7.17
CA ARG A 186 12.21 14.19 -7.11
C ARG A 186 11.50 14.45 -8.42
N ARG A 187 11.78 15.57 -9.11
CA ARG A 187 11.21 15.85 -10.44
C ARG A 187 11.60 14.80 -11.47
N ILE A 188 12.86 14.40 -11.49
CA ILE A 188 13.34 13.33 -12.39
C ILE A 188 12.62 12.00 -12.09
N LYS A 189 12.47 11.66 -10.80
CA LYS A 189 11.73 10.44 -10.39
C LYS A 189 10.27 10.53 -10.79
N GLU A 190 9.62 11.67 -10.61
CA GLU A 190 8.22 11.87 -11.01
C GLU A 190 8.03 11.71 -12.52
N HIS A 191 8.92 12.30 -13.33
CA HIS A 191 8.88 12.12 -14.78
C HIS A 191 9.07 10.64 -15.19
N LYS A 192 10.01 9.92 -14.54
CA LYS A 192 10.18 8.47 -14.75
C LYS A 192 8.95 7.67 -14.33
N ASP A 193 8.27 8.09 -13.26
CA ASP A 193 7.04 7.47 -12.80
C ASP A 193 5.88 7.72 -13.78
N LEU A 194 5.75 8.92 -14.36
CA LEU A 194 4.75 9.24 -15.38
C LEU A 194 4.95 8.41 -16.65
N LYS A 195 6.17 8.30 -17.17
CA LYS A 195 6.47 7.39 -18.29
C LYS A 195 6.11 5.93 -17.96
N SER A 196 6.42 5.51 -16.72
CA SER A 196 6.06 4.13 -16.28
C SER A 196 4.55 3.95 -16.16
N LYS A 197 3.79 4.98 -15.75
CA LYS A 197 2.33 4.99 -15.71
C LYS A 197 1.72 4.76 -17.11
N GLU A 198 2.18 5.48 -18.13
CA GLU A 198 1.70 5.34 -19.50
C GLU A 198 1.89 3.92 -20.03
N ILE A 199 3.08 3.35 -19.82
CA ILE A 199 3.40 1.97 -20.21
C ILE A 199 2.48 0.97 -19.48
N ILE A 200 2.28 1.15 -18.18
CA ILE A 200 1.40 0.29 -17.37
C ILE A 200 -0.05 0.44 -17.83
N LEU A 201 -0.52 1.65 -18.17
CA LEU A 201 -1.88 1.87 -18.67
C LEU A 201 -2.12 1.20 -20.02
N LYS A 202 -1.16 1.23 -20.94
CA LYS A 202 -1.23 0.47 -22.21
C LYS A 202 -1.43 -1.02 -21.95
N ALA A 203 -0.67 -1.61 -21.04
CA ALA A 203 -0.80 -3.01 -20.67
C ALA A 203 -2.10 -3.30 -19.89
N PHE A 204 -2.53 -2.38 -19.03
CA PHE A 204 -3.79 -2.49 -18.29
C PHE A 204 -4.99 -2.50 -19.22
N ASN A 205 -5.02 -1.65 -20.24
CA ASN A 205 -6.12 -1.52 -21.20
C ASN A 205 -6.04 -2.53 -22.37
N TYR A 206 -4.99 -3.34 -22.44
CA TYR A 206 -4.83 -4.33 -23.51
C TYR A 206 -6.06 -5.25 -23.59
N ARG A 207 -6.70 -5.33 -24.76
CA ARG A 207 -7.96 -6.11 -24.98
C ARG A 207 -9.13 -5.72 -24.05
N GLY A 208 -9.10 -4.58 -23.36
CA GLY A 208 -10.23 -4.09 -22.52
C GLY A 208 -10.48 -4.84 -21.21
N TYR A 209 -9.88 -6.01 -20.99
CA TYR A 209 -10.11 -6.81 -19.78
C TYR A 209 -9.43 -6.27 -18.55
N LYS A 210 -10.04 -6.47 -17.36
CA LYS A 210 -9.52 -6.05 -16.07
C LYS A 210 -8.31 -6.88 -15.67
N LYS A 211 -7.19 -6.24 -15.34
CA LYS A 211 -5.91 -6.91 -15.10
C LYS A 211 -5.26 -6.47 -13.79
N GLY A 212 -4.80 -7.43 -13.01
CA GLY A 212 -3.96 -7.18 -11.84
C GLY A 212 -2.48 -7.04 -12.18
N SER A 213 -1.65 -6.65 -11.20
CA SER A 213 -0.21 -6.41 -11.40
C SER A 213 0.58 -7.60 -11.95
N ARG A 214 0.13 -8.84 -11.73
CA ARG A 214 0.77 -10.04 -12.30
C ARG A 214 0.49 -10.14 -13.80
N SER A 215 -0.76 -9.99 -14.22
CA SER A 215 -1.14 -10.00 -15.64
C SER A 215 -0.50 -8.86 -16.41
N ILE A 216 -0.48 -7.64 -15.82
CA ILE A 216 0.22 -6.49 -16.42
C ILE A 216 1.70 -6.81 -16.65
N LYS A 217 2.40 -7.41 -15.66
CA LYS A 217 3.80 -7.78 -15.81
C LYS A 217 4.01 -8.74 -16.98
N MET A 218 3.18 -9.78 -17.09
CA MET A 218 3.29 -10.78 -18.18
C MET A 218 3.02 -10.16 -19.56
N ILE A 219 2.02 -9.27 -19.66
CA ILE A 219 1.71 -8.55 -20.89
C ILE A 219 2.87 -7.63 -21.29
N LEU A 220 3.45 -6.91 -20.34
CA LEU A 220 4.62 -6.07 -20.61
C LEU A 220 5.80 -6.90 -21.15
N GLU A 221 6.08 -8.07 -20.54
CA GLU A 221 7.16 -8.95 -20.96
C GLU A 221 6.89 -9.60 -22.32
N ASN A 222 5.69 -10.18 -22.51
CA ASN A 222 5.43 -11.04 -23.69
C ASN A 222 4.90 -10.27 -24.92
N LYS A 223 4.16 -9.16 -24.74
CA LYS A 223 3.55 -8.40 -25.85
C LYS A 223 4.29 -7.09 -26.14
N PHE A 224 4.83 -6.44 -25.12
CA PHE A 224 5.53 -5.17 -25.28
C PHE A 224 7.04 -5.27 -25.14
N HIS A 225 7.58 -6.45 -24.82
CA HIS A 225 9.02 -6.71 -24.61
C HIS A 225 9.67 -5.77 -23.58
N ILE A 226 8.90 -5.37 -22.55
CA ILE A 226 9.34 -4.48 -21.51
C ILE A 226 9.45 -5.22 -20.19
N ILE A 227 10.67 -5.33 -19.65
CA ILE A 227 10.93 -5.95 -18.36
C ILE A 227 10.69 -4.92 -17.25
N MET A 228 9.69 -5.15 -16.40
CA MET A 228 9.38 -4.29 -15.27
C MET A 228 9.13 -5.09 -14.00
N ASN A 229 9.78 -4.69 -12.89
CA ASN A 229 9.60 -5.36 -11.62
C ASN A 229 8.16 -5.19 -11.11
N ARG A 230 7.53 -6.28 -10.66
CA ARG A 230 6.16 -6.28 -10.13
C ARG A 230 5.95 -5.29 -8.96
N LYS A 231 6.94 -5.13 -8.07
CA LYS A 231 6.86 -4.14 -6.97
C LYS A 231 6.77 -2.71 -7.53
N LYS A 232 7.48 -2.41 -8.64
CA LYS A 232 7.37 -1.11 -9.33
C LYS A 232 5.98 -0.93 -9.92
N ILE A 233 5.43 -1.94 -10.61
CA ILE A 233 4.06 -1.90 -11.16
C ILE A 233 3.05 -1.62 -10.06
N GLN A 234 3.08 -2.38 -8.95
CA GLN A 234 2.18 -2.17 -7.81
C GLN A 234 2.28 -0.78 -7.19
N ARG A 235 3.51 -0.25 -7.08
CA ARG A 235 3.74 1.10 -6.55
C ARG A 235 3.14 2.16 -7.47
N ILE A 236 3.34 2.05 -8.79
CA ILE A 236 2.78 2.98 -9.78
C ILE A 236 1.25 2.87 -9.82
N MET A 237 0.69 1.66 -9.86
CA MET A 237 -0.75 1.45 -9.82
C MET A 237 -1.38 2.12 -8.59
N ARG A 238 -0.78 1.93 -7.39
CA ARG A 238 -1.26 2.57 -6.14
C ARG A 238 -1.14 4.10 -6.20
N LYS A 239 0.01 4.61 -6.69
CA LYS A 239 0.28 6.05 -6.76
C LYS A 239 -0.72 6.79 -7.66
N TYR A 240 -1.15 6.17 -8.75
CA TYR A 240 -2.04 6.76 -9.75
C TYR A 240 -3.45 6.17 -9.75
N ASN A 241 -3.84 5.48 -8.66
CA ASN A 241 -5.18 4.92 -8.45
C ASN A 241 -5.65 3.99 -9.60
N ILE A 242 -4.71 3.25 -10.22
CA ILE A 242 -5.05 2.23 -11.21
C ILE A 242 -5.49 0.99 -10.43
N THR A 243 -6.79 0.79 -10.31
CA THR A 243 -7.37 -0.30 -9.53
C THR A 243 -7.90 -1.39 -10.45
N CYS A 244 -7.64 -2.66 -10.09
CA CYS A 244 -8.32 -3.80 -10.69
C CYS A 244 -9.49 -4.16 -9.76
N PRO A 245 -10.75 -3.95 -10.16
CA PRO A 245 -11.89 -4.33 -9.34
C PRO A 245 -11.97 -5.86 -9.29
N ILE A 246 -11.67 -6.42 -8.12
CA ILE A 246 -11.75 -7.86 -7.85
C ILE A 246 -13.04 -8.11 -7.09
N ARG A 247 -13.82 -9.08 -7.56
CA ARG A 247 -15.03 -9.55 -6.87
C ARG A 247 -14.66 -10.17 -5.52
N LYS A 248 -15.29 -9.70 -4.43
CA LYS A 248 -15.18 -10.37 -3.13
C LYS A 248 -15.97 -11.68 -3.16
N ALA A 249 -15.32 -12.80 -2.79
CA ALA A 249 -16.01 -14.08 -2.66
C ALA A 249 -17.12 -13.97 -1.62
N ASN A 250 -18.33 -14.46 -1.96
CA ASN A 250 -19.44 -14.52 -1.01
C ASN A 250 -19.26 -15.75 -0.11
N PRO A 251 -19.05 -15.57 1.23
CA PRO A 251 -18.82 -16.66 2.15
C PRO A 251 -20.02 -17.62 2.31
N TYR A 252 -21.24 -17.14 2.00
CA TYR A 252 -22.47 -17.95 2.17
C TYR A 252 -22.78 -18.93 1.05
N LYS A 253 -22.07 -18.90 -0.10
CA LYS A 253 -22.28 -19.84 -1.21
C LYS A 253 -21.80 -21.27 -0.94
N ARG A 254 -21.10 -21.53 0.17
CA ARG A 254 -20.53 -22.85 0.50
C ARG A 254 -21.55 -23.84 1.05
N ILE A 255 -22.74 -23.40 1.50
CA ILE A 255 -23.67 -24.20 2.29
C ILE A 255 -24.78 -24.88 1.46
N ALA A 256 -25.03 -24.46 0.21
CA ALA A 256 -26.27 -24.78 -0.52
C ALA A 256 -26.20 -25.97 -1.49
N LYS A 257 -25.16 -26.84 -1.46
CA LYS A 257 -25.00 -27.92 -2.44
C LYS A 257 -25.04 -29.35 -1.85
N ALA A 258 -25.99 -29.68 -1.04
CA ALA A 258 -26.15 -31.05 -0.60
C ALA A 258 -27.58 -31.49 -0.78
N THR A 259 -27.89 -32.20 -1.86
CA THR A 259 -28.88 -33.31 -1.92
C THR A 259 -29.18 -33.74 -3.36
N LYS A 260 -28.80 -34.93 -3.75
CA LYS A 260 -29.55 -35.96 -4.50
C LYS A 260 -28.64 -37.09 -4.98
N GLU A 261 -29.02 -38.33 -4.78
CA GLU A 261 -28.27 -39.53 -5.17
C GLU A 261 -28.35 -39.78 -6.69
N HIS A 262 -27.18 -39.98 -7.31
CA HIS A 262 -27.04 -40.34 -8.72
C HIS A 262 -25.86 -41.32 -8.87
N ARG A 263 -25.80 -42.08 -9.99
CA ARG A 263 -24.73 -43.04 -10.29
C ARG A 263 -23.36 -42.34 -10.33
N VAL A 264 -22.58 -42.49 -9.27
CA VAL A 264 -21.29 -41.86 -9.07
C VAL A 264 -20.18 -42.76 -9.60
N VAL A 265 -19.23 -42.15 -10.32
CA VAL A 265 -18.02 -42.81 -10.82
C VAL A 265 -16.84 -42.48 -9.89
N PRO A 266 -15.91 -43.43 -9.62
CA PRO A 266 -14.75 -43.16 -8.75
C PRO A 266 -13.89 -41.99 -9.19
N ASN A 267 -13.32 -41.30 -8.21
CA ASN A 267 -12.34 -40.24 -8.48
C ASN A 267 -11.03 -40.86 -8.92
N ARG A 268 -10.69 -40.74 -10.20
CA ARG A 268 -9.43 -41.18 -10.80
C ARG A 268 -8.34 -40.11 -10.75
N LEU A 269 -8.73 -38.83 -10.63
CA LEU A 269 -7.81 -37.70 -10.72
C LEU A 269 -7.02 -37.47 -9.42
N ASN A 270 -7.60 -37.77 -8.26
CA ASN A 270 -6.98 -37.64 -6.93
C ASN A 270 -6.24 -36.31 -6.70
N ARG A 271 -6.71 -35.21 -7.34
CA ARG A 271 -6.12 -33.87 -7.32
C ARG A 271 -4.77 -33.75 -8.05
N GLU A 272 -4.38 -34.75 -8.80
CA GLU A 272 -3.17 -34.69 -9.64
C GLU A 272 -3.45 -33.91 -10.93
N PHE A 273 -3.73 -32.61 -10.80
CA PHE A 273 -4.06 -31.76 -11.95
C PHE A 273 -2.88 -31.51 -12.91
N LYS A 274 -1.64 -31.65 -12.44
CA LYS A 274 -0.44 -31.45 -13.27
C LYS A 274 0.02 -32.75 -13.92
N GLN A 275 -0.67 -33.18 -14.95
CA GLN A 275 -0.35 -34.40 -15.68
C GLN A 275 0.78 -34.24 -16.70
N ASN A 276 1.17 -33.02 -17.07
CA ASN A 276 2.15 -32.68 -18.12
C ASN A 276 1.88 -33.36 -19.50
N THR A 277 0.72 -33.96 -19.67
CA THR A 277 0.31 -34.64 -20.90
C THR A 277 -0.98 -33.96 -21.41
N PRO A 278 -0.87 -33.10 -22.44
CA PRO A 278 -2.05 -32.45 -23.03
C PRO A 278 -3.06 -33.48 -23.53
N GLY A 279 -4.35 -33.20 -23.34
CA GLY A 279 -5.46 -34.05 -23.84
C GLY A 279 -5.71 -35.33 -23.03
N LYS A 280 -5.01 -35.58 -21.91
CA LYS A 280 -5.25 -36.76 -21.07
C LYS A 280 -6.35 -36.53 -20.04
N VAL A 281 -6.33 -35.40 -19.34
CA VAL A 281 -7.31 -35.05 -18.31
C VAL A 281 -8.02 -33.76 -18.68
N MET A 282 -9.32 -33.84 -18.86
CA MET A 282 -10.16 -32.69 -19.16
C MET A 282 -11.13 -32.44 -18.00
N LEU A 283 -11.17 -31.20 -17.55
CA LEU A 283 -12.06 -30.75 -16.45
C LEU A 283 -13.29 -30.10 -17.05
N THR A 284 -14.46 -30.43 -16.57
CA THR A 284 -15.72 -29.82 -17.00
C THR A 284 -16.55 -29.33 -15.83
N ASP A 285 -17.27 -28.24 -16.06
CA ASP A 285 -18.24 -27.69 -15.11
C ASP A 285 -19.19 -26.72 -15.82
N ILE A 286 -20.30 -26.39 -15.15
CA ILE A 286 -21.30 -25.43 -15.62
C ILE A 286 -21.32 -24.23 -14.71
N THR A 287 -21.34 -23.03 -15.28
CA THR A 287 -21.49 -21.80 -14.50
C THR A 287 -22.71 -21.00 -14.94
N TYR A 288 -23.31 -20.30 -13.98
CA TYR A 288 -24.45 -19.42 -14.20
C TYR A 288 -23.95 -18.03 -14.60
N MET A 289 -24.55 -17.46 -15.66
CA MET A 289 -24.23 -16.15 -16.22
C MET A 289 -25.47 -15.26 -16.21
N PRO A 290 -25.76 -14.56 -15.11
CA PRO A 290 -26.85 -13.58 -15.06
C PRO A 290 -26.55 -12.41 -16.01
N TYR A 291 -27.49 -12.07 -16.90
CA TYR A 291 -27.35 -10.98 -17.86
C TYR A 291 -28.71 -10.25 -18.07
N GLY A 292 -28.64 -9.05 -18.62
CA GLY A 292 -29.84 -8.26 -18.88
C GLY A 292 -30.74 -8.11 -17.63
N ASN A 293 -32.02 -7.94 -17.83
CA ASN A 293 -33.03 -7.81 -16.78
C ASN A 293 -33.37 -9.20 -16.21
N ASN A 294 -32.60 -9.70 -15.24
CA ASN A 294 -32.81 -10.97 -14.51
C ASN A 294 -32.82 -12.24 -15.36
N LYS A 295 -32.30 -12.20 -16.60
CA LYS A 295 -32.10 -13.42 -17.40
C LYS A 295 -30.87 -14.19 -16.94
N ILE A 296 -30.90 -15.50 -17.09
CA ILE A 296 -29.80 -16.39 -16.72
C ILE A 296 -29.45 -17.25 -17.93
N ALA A 297 -28.20 -17.19 -18.36
CA ALA A 297 -27.62 -18.17 -19.27
C ALA A 297 -26.69 -19.12 -18.48
N TYR A 298 -26.44 -20.26 -19.06
CA TYR A 298 -25.59 -21.31 -18.54
C TYR A 298 -24.43 -21.54 -19.48
N LEU A 299 -23.22 -21.57 -18.95
CA LEU A 299 -22.00 -21.81 -19.72
C LEU A 299 -21.36 -23.10 -19.25
N SER A 300 -21.34 -24.12 -20.12
CA SER A 300 -20.55 -25.35 -19.93
C SER A 300 -19.21 -25.19 -20.62
N THR A 301 -18.13 -25.63 -19.97
CA THR A 301 -16.78 -25.56 -20.52
C THR A 301 -16.03 -26.86 -20.30
N ILE A 302 -15.12 -27.19 -21.21
CA ILE A 302 -14.14 -28.27 -21.07
C ILE A 302 -12.74 -27.66 -21.18
N LYS A 303 -11.96 -27.86 -20.13
CA LYS A 303 -10.60 -27.33 -20.00
C LYS A 303 -9.58 -28.45 -19.87
N ASP A 304 -8.51 -28.40 -20.62
CA ASP A 304 -7.37 -29.30 -20.42
C ASP A 304 -6.67 -28.97 -19.09
N SER A 305 -6.48 -30.01 -18.27
CA SER A 305 -5.87 -29.86 -16.95
C SER A 305 -4.39 -29.50 -17.00
N SER A 306 -3.66 -30.00 -17.99
CA SER A 306 -2.22 -29.81 -18.15
C SER A 306 -1.87 -28.41 -18.64
N THR A 307 -2.63 -27.91 -19.61
CA THR A 307 -2.34 -26.64 -20.33
C THR A 307 -3.22 -25.47 -19.87
N ASN A 308 -4.29 -25.75 -19.14
CA ASN A 308 -5.37 -24.81 -18.83
C ASN A 308 -6.15 -24.31 -20.06
N GLU A 309 -5.93 -24.87 -21.25
CA GLU A 309 -6.62 -24.47 -22.47
C GLU A 309 -8.11 -24.82 -22.41
N ILE A 310 -8.97 -23.90 -22.80
CA ILE A 310 -10.40 -24.18 -23.00
C ILE A 310 -10.58 -24.81 -24.37
N LEU A 311 -10.88 -26.10 -24.39
CA LEU A 311 -11.00 -26.90 -25.62
C LEU A 311 -12.37 -26.82 -26.24
N ALA A 312 -13.41 -26.74 -25.44
CA ALA A 312 -14.79 -26.62 -25.89
C ALA A 312 -15.64 -25.88 -24.86
N TYR A 313 -16.65 -25.19 -25.34
CA TYR A 313 -17.66 -24.52 -24.50
C TYR A 313 -19.01 -24.42 -25.21
N ASN A 314 -20.09 -24.30 -24.44
CA ASN A 314 -21.42 -24.09 -24.94
C ASN A 314 -22.20 -23.16 -24.00
N LEU A 315 -22.84 -22.13 -24.61
CA LEU A 315 -23.69 -21.19 -23.90
C LEU A 315 -25.15 -21.48 -24.26
N SER A 316 -26.02 -21.59 -23.25
CA SER A 316 -27.44 -21.87 -23.42
C SER A 316 -28.29 -21.09 -22.41
N ASN A 317 -29.53 -20.76 -22.80
CA ASN A 317 -30.55 -20.27 -21.88
C ASN A 317 -31.21 -21.39 -21.06
N SER A 318 -30.98 -22.66 -21.44
CA SER A 318 -31.54 -23.82 -20.78
C SER A 318 -30.45 -24.62 -20.05
N LEU A 319 -30.77 -25.10 -18.85
CA LEU A 319 -29.92 -26.01 -18.07
C LEU A 319 -30.27 -27.48 -18.37
N ALA A 320 -30.77 -27.78 -19.57
CA ALA A 320 -31.03 -29.14 -20.00
C ALA A 320 -29.74 -29.93 -20.26
N ILE A 321 -29.86 -31.26 -20.40
CA ILE A 321 -28.72 -32.15 -20.64
C ILE A 321 -27.92 -31.79 -21.90
N ASP A 322 -28.57 -31.17 -22.87
CA ASP A 322 -28.01 -30.77 -24.17
C ASP A 322 -26.79 -29.82 -23.99
N ILE A 323 -26.78 -28.99 -22.95
CA ILE A 323 -25.68 -28.07 -22.71
C ILE A 323 -24.35 -28.81 -22.57
N VAL A 324 -24.30 -29.94 -21.87
CA VAL A 324 -23.08 -30.73 -21.67
C VAL A 324 -22.79 -31.67 -22.81
N THR A 325 -23.86 -32.22 -23.46
CA THR A 325 -23.68 -33.15 -24.59
C THR A 325 -23.15 -32.40 -25.83
N GLU A 326 -23.64 -31.20 -26.11
CA GLU A 326 -23.12 -30.35 -27.18
C GLU A 326 -21.66 -29.93 -26.90
N THR A 327 -21.32 -29.65 -25.63
CA THR A 327 -19.94 -29.32 -25.28
C THR A 327 -19.00 -30.51 -25.59
N ILE A 328 -19.40 -31.75 -25.27
CA ILE A 328 -18.64 -32.95 -25.65
C ILE A 328 -18.55 -33.12 -27.16
N ASN A 329 -19.66 -32.93 -27.88
CA ASN A 329 -19.68 -33.03 -29.35
C ASN A 329 -18.73 -32.00 -30.00
N LYS A 330 -18.66 -30.77 -29.46
CA LYS A 330 -17.68 -29.75 -29.89
C LYS A 330 -16.27 -30.19 -29.63
N LEU A 331 -15.95 -30.77 -28.44
CA LEU A 331 -14.65 -31.29 -28.11
C LEU A 331 -14.18 -32.37 -29.13
N VAL A 332 -15.03 -33.34 -29.39
CA VAL A 332 -14.70 -34.48 -30.28
C VAL A 332 -14.51 -34.03 -31.73
N LYS A 333 -15.22 -32.97 -32.17
CA LYS A 333 -15.07 -32.38 -33.52
C LYS A 333 -13.81 -31.51 -33.65
N LEU A 334 -13.13 -31.20 -32.59
CA LEU A 334 -11.95 -30.31 -32.57
C LEU A 334 -10.78 -30.97 -33.30
N LYS A 335 -10.50 -30.59 -34.53
CA LYS A 335 -9.39 -31.12 -35.32
C LYS A 335 -8.01 -30.59 -34.90
N SER A 336 -7.95 -29.41 -34.28
CA SER A 336 -6.74 -28.72 -33.88
C SER A 336 -6.09 -29.28 -32.60
N PHE A 337 -6.75 -30.23 -31.93
CA PHE A 337 -6.31 -30.79 -30.65
C PHE A 337 -6.47 -32.30 -30.63
N LYS A 338 -5.37 -33.05 -30.37
CA LYS A 338 -5.39 -34.51 -30.31
C LYS A 338 -5.59 -34.97 -28.87
N LEU A 339 -6.68 -35.71 -28.63
CA LEU A 339 -6.91 -36.36 -27.35
C LEU A 339 -5.99 -37.54 -27.13
N HIS A 340 -5.54 -37.73 -25.89
CA HIS A 340 -4.75 -38.90 -25.49
C HIS A 340 -5.59 -40.18 -25.56
N LYS A 341 -4.98 -41.34 -25.82
CA LYS A 341 -5.69 -42.63 -25.87
C LYS A 341 -6.45 -42.98 -24.60
N ASP A 342 -5.90 -42.59 -23.45
CA ASP A 342 -6.50 -42.81 -22.11
C ASP A 342 -7.20 -41.55 -21.58
N ALA A 343 -7.71 -40.71 -22.48
CA ALA A 343 -8.37 -39.46 -22.12
C ALA A 343 -9.61 -39.70 -21.26
N PHE A 344 -9.78 -38.86 -20.25
CA PHE A 344 -10.99 -38.89 -19.43
C PHE A 344 -11.47 -37.47 -19.05
N ILE A 345 -12.80 -37.40 -18.82
CA ILE A 345 -13.48 -36.17 -18.36
C ILE A 345 -13.64 -36.26 -16.85
N HIS A 346 -13.21 -35.24 -16.11
CA HIS A 346 -13.41 -35.09 -14.68
C HIS A 346 -14.43 -33.98 -14.41
N SER A 347 -15.48 -34.29 -13.64
CA SER A 347 -16.58 -33.38 -13.30
C SER A 347 -16.93 -33.45 -11.81
N ASP A 348 -17.81 -32.55 -11.36
CA ASP A 348 -18.55 -32.75 -10.11
C ASP A 348 -19.59 -33.87 -10.26
N GLN A 349 -20.33 -34.17 -9.16
CA GLN A 349 -21.42 -35.14 -9.15
C GLN A 349 -22.77 -34.50 -9.52
N GLY A 350 -22.76 -33.45 -10.36
CA GLY A 350 -23.99 -32.81 -10.85
C GLY A 350 -24.87 -33.74 -11.65
N SER A 351 -26.19 -33.50 -11.66
CA SER A 351 -27.18 -34.31 -12.35
C SER A 351 -26.90 -34.49 -13.86
N HIS A 352 -26.30 -33.51 -14.50
CA HIS A 352 -25.91 -33.58 -15.92
C HIS A 352 -24.82 -34.65 -16.15
N TYR A 353 -23.83 -34.71 -15.29
CA TYR A 353 -22.65 -35.60 -15.42
C TYR A 353 -22.93 -37.03 -14.95
N THR A 354 -23.90 -37.19 -14.06
CA THR A 354 -24.37 -38.51 -13.60
C THR A 354 -25.47 -39.12 -14.49
N SER A 355 -25.94 -38.33 -15.47
CA SER A 355 -26.98 -38.77 -16.44
C SER A 355 -26.52 -39.94 -17.31
N PRO A 356 -27.35 -40.96 -17.51
CA PRO A 356 -27.03 -42.06 -18.43
C PRO A 356 -26.73 -41.60 -19.86
N ILE A 357 -27.37 -40.49 -20.34
CA ILE A 357 -27.15 -39.92 -21.65
C ILE A 357 -25.73 -39.45 -21.79
N PHE A 358 -25.21 -38.66 -20.80
CA PHE A 358 -23.83 -38.19 -20.76
C PHE A 358 -22.82 -39.32 -20.69
N GLN A 359 -23.06 -40.31 -19.84
CA GLN A 359 -22.18 -41.47 -19.70
C GLN A 359 -22.13 -42.33 -20.98
N LYS A 360 -23.27 -42.54 -21.66
CA LYS A 360 -23.30 -43.22 -22.95
C LYS A 360 -22.53 -42.43 -24.02
N LEU A 361 -22.66 -41.12 -24.05
CA LEU A 361 -21.94 -40.26 -24.99
C LEU A 361 -20.43 -40.35 -24.80
N LEU A 362 -19.94 -40.35 -23.57
CA LEU A 362 -18.50 -40.52 -23.27
C LEU A 362 -18.00 -41.89 -23.75
N LYS A 363 -18.73 -42.98 -23.44
CA LYS A 363 -18.38 -44.33 -23.89
C LYS A 363 -18.36 -44.45 -25.41
N LYS A 364 -19.33 -43.85 -26.11
CA LYS A 364 -19.37 -43.82 -27.59
C LYS A 364 -18.11 -43.17 -28.18
N ASN A 365 -17.59 -42.15 -27.52
CA ASN A 365 -16.40 -41.42 -27.96
C ASN A 365 -15.09 -41.95 -27.32
N LYS A 366 -15.09 -43.10 -26.68
CA LYS A 366 -13.93 -43.73 -26.02
C LYS A 366 -13.28 -42.83 -24.97
N LEU A 367 -14.06 -41.99 -24.29
CA LEU A 367 -13.62 -41.13 -23.21
C LEU A 367 -13.94 -41.78 -21.86
N GLY A 368 -12.96 -41.79 -20.99
CA GLY A 368 -13.14 -42.20 -19.59
C GLY A 368 -13.93 -41.14 -18.80
N GLN A 369 -14.43 -41.50 -17.66
CA GLN A 369 -15.09 -40.60 -16.70
C GLN A 369 -14.45 -40.70 -15.31
N SER A 370 -14.36 -39.59 -14.64
CA SER A 370 -13.93 -39.41 -13.27
C SER A 370 -14.82 -38.37 -12.60
N MET A 371 -15.16 -38.56 -11.33
CA MET A 371 -15.97 -37.59 -10.59
C MET A 371 -15.28 -37.17 -9.31
N SER A 372 -15.44 -35.90 -8.93
CA SER A 372 -14.99 -35.41 -7.65
C SER A 372 -15.73 -36.06 -6.49
N ARG A 373 -15.11 -36.09 -5.31
CA ARG A 373 -15.80 -36.61 -4.10
C ARG A 373 -16.94 -35.69 -3.70
N ARG A 374 -17.99 -36.25 -3.12
CA ARG A 374 -19.19 -35.48 -2.71
C ARG A 374 -18.79 -34.36 -1.73
N GLY A 375 -19.26 -33.13 -2.02
CA GLY A 375 -19.02 -31.98 -1.15
C GLY A 375 -17.58 -31.45 -1.17
N ASN A 376 -16.69 -31.99 -2.00
CA ASN A 376 -15.29 -31.59 -2.03
C ASN A 376 -14.99 -30.66 -3.22
N CYS A 377 -15.13 -29.35 -3.00
CA CYS A 377 -14.88 -28.34 -4.02
C CYS A 377 -13.41 -28.30 -4.51
N TRP A 378 -12.47 -28.83 -3.72
CA TRP A 378 -11.06 -28.87 -4.10
C TRP A 378 -10.76 -29.82 -5.27
N ASP A 379 -11.64 -30.78 -5.51
CA ASP A 379 -11.45 -31.78 -6.56
C ASP A 379 -11.75 -31.20 -7.97
N ASN A 380 -12.41 -30.02 -8.08
CA ASN A 380 -12.62 -29.28 -9.34
C ASN A 380 -12.14 -27.80 -9.28
N ALA A 381 -11.26 -27.50 -8.34
CA ALA A 381 -10.77 -26.13 -8.09
C ALA A 381 -10.20 -25.39 -9.33
N PRO A 382 -9.48 -26.03 -10.28
CA PRO A 382 -9.01 -25.32 -11.46
C PRO A 382 -10.11 -24.79 -12.36
N GLN A 383 -11.27 -25.47 -12.41
CA GLN A 383 -12.42 -25.03 -13.20
C GLN A 383 -13.17 -23.89 -12.51
N GLU A 384 -13.36 -24.00 -11.18
CA GLU A 384 -13.94 -22.91 -10.39
C GLU A 384 -13.10 -21.64 -10.47
N SER A 385 -11.76 -21.78 -10.44
CA SER A 385 -10.83 -20.67 -10.59
C SER A 385 -10.95 -19.99 -11.97
N PHE A 386 -11.09 -20.76 -13.04
CA PHE A 386 -11.31 -20.24 -14.39
C PHE A 386 -12.58 -19.39 -14.44
N PHE A 387 -13.71 -19.92 -13.99
CA PHE A 387 -14.96 -19.17 -13.97
C PHE A 387 -14.92 -17.91 -13.11
N GLY A 388 -14.20 -17.98 -11.99
CA GLY A 388 -13.96 -16.81 -11.15
C GLY A 388 -13.23 -15.70 -11.91
N HIS A 389 -12.13 -16.05 -12.57
CA HIS A 389 -11.35 -15.08 -13.35
C HIS A 389 -12.14 -14.53 -14.55
N MET A 390 -12.82 -15.37 -15.29
CA MET A 390 -13.65 -14.95 -16.41
C MET A 390 -14.69 -13.92 -15.95
N LYS A 391 -15.47 -14.23 -14.92
CA LYS A 391 -16.51 -13.34 -14.39
C LYS A 391 -15.98 -12.04 -13.80
N ASP A 392 -14.73 -12.01 -13.33
CA ASP A 392 -14.11 -10.81 -12.84
C ASP A 392 -13.50 -9.95 -13.97
N GLU A 393 -13.10 -10.56 -15.08
CA GLU A 393 -12.42 -9.89 -16.20
C GLU A 393 -13.38 -9.30 -17.23
N ILE A 394 -14.58 -9.93 -17.46
CA ILE A 394 -15.59 -9.47 -18.42
C ILE A 394 -16.78 -8.79 -17.72
N ASP A 395 -17.47 -7.93 -18.45
CA ASP A 395 -18.71 -7.29 -17.98
C ASP A 395 -19.96 -7.95 -18.60
N TYR A 396 -20.13 -9.25 -18.32
CA TYR A 396 -21.25 -10.05 -18.83
C TYR A 396 -22.64 -9.58 -18.36
N LYS A 397 -22.70 -8.78 -17.29
CA LYS A 397 -23.98 -8.28 -16.76
C LYS A 397 -24.55 -7.14 -17.58
N SER A 398 -23.73 -6.41 -18.33
CA SER A 398 -24.16 -5.31 -19.20
C SER A 398 -24.81 -5.80 -20.49
N CYS A 399 -24.59 -7.08 -20.88
CA CYS A 399 -25.21 -7.67 -22.07
C CYS A 399 -26.74 -7.70 -21.95
N ARG A 400 -27.44 -7.26 -22.98
CA ARG A 400 -28.91 -7.22 -23.00
C ARG A 400 -29.51 -8.47 -23.63
N THR A 401 -28.81 -9.08 -24.59
CA THR A 401 -29.22 -10.29 -25.31
C THR A 401 -28.25 -11.43 -25.12
N ILE A 402 -28.69 -12.66 -25.46
CA ILE A 402 -27.82 -13.84 -25.40
C ILE A 402 -26.76 -13.81 -26.50
N GLU A 403 -27.07 -13.19 -27.62
CA GLU A 403 -26.17 -13.02 -28.76
C GLU A 403 -24.99 -12.11 -28.37
N GLU A 404 -25.26 -10.97 -27.72
CA GLU A 404 -24.22 -10.10 -27.15
C GLU A 404 -23.35 -10.84 -26.14
N LEU A 405 -23.98 -11.61 -25.23
CA LEU A 405 -23.28 -12.41 -24.28
C LEU A 405 -22.41 -13.49 -24.93
N LYS A 406 -22.89 -14.11 -26.01
CA LYS A 406 -22.15 -15.11 -26.77
C LYS A 406 -20.94 -14.51 -27.45
N ILE A 407 -21.06 -13.39 -28.12
CA ILE A 407 -19.94 -12.67 -28.75
C ILE A 407 -18.87 -12.31 -27.67
N LEU A 408 -19.31 -11.81 -26.53
CA LEU A 408 -18.39 -11.47 -25.41
C LEU A 408 -17.65 -12.69 -24.88
N ILE A 409 -18.33 -13.84 -24.79
CA ILE A 409 -17.72 -15.10 -24.33
C ILE A 409 -16.77 -15.65 -25.38
N ASP A 410 -17.16 -15.63 -26.67
CA ASP A 410 -16.33 -16.11 -27.76
C ASP A 410 -15.00 -15.32 -27.84
N ASP A 411 -15.06 -13.98 -27.75
CA ASP A 411 -13.86 -13.12 -27.68
C ASP A 411 -13.02 -13.39 -26.42
N TYR A 412 -13.66 -13.62 -25.26
CA TYR A 412 -12.92 -13.96 -24.04
C TYR A 412 -12.22 -15.32 -24.13
N MET A 413 -12.85 -16.34 -24.74
CA MET A 413 -12.23 -17.66 -24.89
C MET A 413 -11.00 -17.61 -25.82
N ASP A 414 -11.08 -16.83 -26.89
CA ASP A 414 -9.92 -16.57 -27.76
C ASP A 414 -8.81 -15.85 -26.97
N TYR A 415 -9.14 -14.75 -26.28
CA TYR A 415 -8.19 -14.04 -25.43
C TYR A 415 -7.58 -14.95 -24.36
N TYR A 416 -8.40 -15.77 -23.68
CA TYR A 416 -7.92 -16.65 -22.61
C TYR A 416 -6.90 -17.67 -23.12
N ASN A 417 -7.17 -18.27 -24.27
CA ASN A 417 -6.32 -19.30 -24.86
C ASN A 417 -5.06 -18.74 -25.52
N ASN A 418 -5.17 -17.61 -26.23
CA ASN A 418 -4.12 -17.11 -27.13
C ASN A 418 -3.34 -15.90 -26.60
N ASP A 419 -3.92 -15.10 -25.68
CA ASP A 419 -3.32 -13.85 -25.23
C ASP A 419 -3.12 -13.76 -23.70
N ARG A 420 -3.93 -14.48 -22.93
CA ARG A 420 -3.90 -14.42 -21.47
C ARG A 420 -2.79 -15.29 -20.90
N CYS A 421 -1.63 -14.67 -20.62
CA CYS A 421 -0.52 -15.34 -19.98
C CYS A 421 -0.87 -15.75 -18.54
N GLN A 422 -0.40 -16.93 -18.12
CA GLN A 422 -0.61 -17.49 -16.79
C GLN A 422 0.71 -17.73 -16.06
N TRP A 423 0.76 -17.35 -14.80
CA TRP A 423 1.99 -17.46 -14.02
C TRP A 423 2.47 -18.90 -13.84
N ASN A 424 1.51 -19.81 -13.60
CA ASN A 424 1.77 -21.25 -13.40
C ASN A 424 2.11 -22.01 -14.70
N LEU A 425 1.90 -21.40 -15.87
CA LEU A 425 2.26 -21.90 -17.19
C LEU A 425 3.58 -21.25 -17.69
N LYS A 426 4.54 -21.04 -16.83
CA LYS A 426 5.82 -20.39 -17.16
C LYS A 426 5.65 -18.99 -17.80
N LYS A 427 4.59 -18.28 -17.47
CA LYS A 427 4.18 -16.97 -18.05
C LYS A 427 3.73 -17.06 -19.52
N LEU A 428 3.45 -18.23 -20.03
CA LEU A 428 2.91 -18.45 -21.37
C LEU A 428 1.40 -18.45 -21.38
N THR A 429 0.81 -18.33 -22.55
CA THR A 429 -0.63 -18.59 -22.77
C THR A 429 -0.90 -20.10 -22.77
N PRO A 430 -2.15 -20.54 -22.54
CA PRO A 430 -2.50 -21.96 -22.64
C PRO A 430 -2.02 -22.63 -23.93
N VAL A 431 -2.26 -22.01 -25.09
CA VAL A 431 -1.84 -22.53 -26.39
C VAL A 431 -0.31 -22.56 -26.54
N GLN A 432 0.40 -21.50 -26.13
CA GLN A 432 1.85 -21.49 -26.17
C GLN A 432 2.45 -22.58 -25.27
N TYR A 433 1.87 -22.77 -24.07
CA TYR A 433 2.33 -23.80 -23.15
C TYR A 433 2.07 -25.21 -23.68
N ARG A 434 0.90 -25.45 -24.33
CA ARG A 434 0.63 -26.70 -25.04
C ARG A 434 1.73 -26.98 -26.11
N ASN A 435 1.98 -26.00 -26.97
CA ASN A 435 2.98 -26.16 -28.03
C ASN A 435 4.38 -26.46 -27.45
N GLN A 436 4.76 -25.84 -26.34
CA GLN A 436 6.00 -26.15 -25.64
C GLN A 436 6.02 -27.59 -25.15
N LEU A 437 4.94 -28.09 -24.52
CA LEU A 437 4.88 -29.47 -24.04
C LEU A 437 4.95 -30.49 -25.17
N LEU A 438 4.29 -30.23 -26.32
CA LEU A 438 4.30 -31.10 -27.47
C LEU A 438 5.66 -31.11 -28.20
N ALA A 439 6.41 -30.02 -28.11
CA ALA A 439 7.77 -29.95 -28.68
C ALA A 439 8.83 -30.68 -27.83
N THR A 440 8.52 -30.95 -26.54
CA THR A 440 9.42 -31.62 -25.59
C THR A 440 9.06 -33.09 -25.34
N SER A 441 7.93 -33.58 -25.87
CA SER A 441 7.50 -34.99 -25.85
C SER A 441 7.78 -35.68 -27.20
#